data_75cdfab3c9031b5aada03036bbc3d512
#
_entry.id   75cdfab3c9031b5aada03036bbc3d512
#
_cell.length_a   1.000
_cell.length_b   1.000
_cell.length_c   1.000
_cell.angle_alpha   90.00
_cell.angle_beta   90.00
_cell.angle_gamma   90.00
#
_symmetry.space_group_name_H-M   'P 1'
#
loop_
_entity.id
_entity.type
_entity.pdbx_description
1 polymer ?
#
loop_
_entity_poly.entity_id
_entity_poly.type
_entity_poly.pdbx_seq_one_letter_code
_entity_poly.pdbx_strand_id
1 'polypeptide(L)'
;VHPLLRRNNWASRSLALAGNFNMTNVDEMFQQLLEEGQHPRDYADTFVMLESIGHYLDREVQYQYDHLEKSNKNGQDVSHLIEEKLDIPFLLKRASKNWDGGYALCGIIGCGDAFALRDPWGIRTAFYYYDDEVAVVASERPVIQTAFNLKKDDVHELQPGEAFVVKRNGKISLNQILNKKEKITPCSFERIYFSRGSDYDIYRERKKLGELLVPEIIEAIDDDFDNTVFSFIP
;
A
#
# COMPACT_ATOMS: atom_id res chain seq x y z
N VAL A 1 -5.26 12.84 8.79
CA VAL A 1 -6.30 12.69 7.76
C VAL A 1 -5.61 12.39 6.44
N HIS A 2 -5.94 11.28 5.80
CA HIS A 2 -5.43 10.92 4.48
C HIS A 2 -6.27 11.57 3.36
N PRO A 3 -5.67 11.83 2.17
CA PRO A 3 -4.26 11.66 1.87
C PRO A 3 -3.40 12.78 2.46
N LEU A 4 -2.14 12.47 2.78
CA LEU A 4 -1.14 13.47 3.08
C LEU A 4 -0.53 14.02 1.79
N LEU A 5 -0.20 15.31 1.80
CA LEU A 5 0.31 16.00 0.62
C LEU A 5 1.70 16.60 0.90
N ARG A 6 2.66 16.22 0.07
CA ARG A 6 3.93 16.91 -0.09
C ARG A 6 3.86 17.77 -1.34
N ARG A 7 3.85 19.08 -1.14
CA ARG A 7 3.71 20.05 -2.25
C ARG A 7 5.05 20.61 -2.68
N ASN A 8 5.25 20.69 -3.97
CA ASN A 8 6.39 21.33 -4.60
C ASN A 8 5.92 22.14 -5.82
N ASN A 9 6.69 23.11 -6.24
CA ASN A 9 6.39 23.89 -7.46
C ASN A 9 6.56 23.07 -8.75
N TRP A 10 7.27 21.94 -8.67
CA TRP A 10 7.40 20.98 -9.76
C TRP A 10 6.42 19.84 -9.56
N ALA A 11 5.60 19.56 -10.58
CA ALA A 11 4.62 18.47 -10.54
C ALA A 11 5.30 17.12 -10.23
N SER A 12 6.41 16.82 -10.88
CA SER A 12 7.21 15.61 -10.67
C SER A 12 7.80 15.45 -9.27
N ARG A 13 7.80 16.49 -8.42
CA ARG A 13 8.27 16.46 -7.02
C ARG A 13 7.13 16.55 -6.01
N SER A 14 5.89 16.69 -6.48
CA SER A 14 4.70 16.70 -5.63
C SER A 14 4.18 15.28 -5.45
N LEU A 15 3.76 14.93 -4.24
CA LEU A 15 3.32 13.58 -3.88
C LEU A 15 2.10 13.64 -2.95
N ALA A 16 1.09 12.85 -3.26
CA ALA A 16 0.01 12.50 -2.35
C ALA A 16 0.19 11.05 -1.90
N LEU A 17 0.05 10.78 -0.61
CA LEU A 17 0.21 9.45 -0.02
C LEU A 17 -0.97 9.13 0.89
N ALA A 18 -1.50 7.92 0.76
CA ALA A 18 -2.50 7.34 1.65
C ALA A 18 -2.19 5.86 1.90
N GLY A 19 -2.65 5.33 3.01
CA GLY A 19 -2.49 3.91 3.28
C GLY A 19 -2.80 3.54 4.73
N ASN A 20 -2.57 2.28 5.04
CA ASN A 20 -2.67 1.71 6.37
C ASN A 20 -1.26 1.32 6.80
N PHE A 21 -0.72 2.00 7.79
CA PHE A 21 0.66 1.86 8.24
C PHE A 21 0.73 1.53 9.72
N ASN A 22 1.72 0.74 10.09
CA ASN A 22 2.18 0.59 11.47
C ASN A 22 3.67 0.21 11.41
N MET A 23 4.51 1.23 11.52
CA MET A 23 5.96 1.08 11.43
C MET A 23 6.53 0.82 12.83
N THR A 24 7.41 -0.17 12.93
CA THR A 24 8.05 -0.53 14.20
C THR A 24 9.29 0.31 14.48
N ASN A 25 9.87 0.92 13.44
CA ASN A 25 11.13 1.67 13.50
C ASN A 25 11.00 3.13 13.05
N VAL A 26 9.91 3.80 13.46
CA VAL A 26 9.66 5.22 13.13
C VAL A 26 10.81 6.11 13.60
N ASP A 27 11.37 5.84 14.79
CA ASP A 27 12.44 6.63 15.39
C ASP A 27 13.70 6.61 14.53
N GLU A 28 14.12 5.44 14.08
CA GLU A 28 15.28 5.28 13.21
C GLU A 28 15.05 5.91 11.85
N MET A 29 13.84 5.76 11.29
CA MET A 29 13.49 6.38 10.01
C MET A 29 13.48 7.91 10.11
N PHE A 30 12.94 8.46 11.20
CA PHE A 30 12.94 9.90 11.46
C PHE A 30 14.38 10.45 11.61
N GLN A 31 15.21 9.75 12.39
CA GLN A 31 16.61 10.12 12.57
C GLN A 31 17.38 10.07 11.24
N GLN A 32 17.16 9.05 10.42
CA GLN A 32 17.76 8.97 9.08
C GLN A 32 17.38 10.18 8.22
N LEU A 33 16.12 10.62 8.23
CA LEU A 33 15.70 11.82 7.49
C LEU A 33 16.42 13.08 7.97
N LEU A 34 16.63 13.23 9.29
CA LEU A 34 17.41 14.35 9.84
C LEU A 34 18.86 14.30 9.37
N GLU A 35 19.50 13.14 9.37
CA GLU A 35 20.88 12.95 8.89
C GLU A 35 21.01 13.24 7.38
N GLU A 36 19.96 12.98 6.62
CA GLU A 36 19.86 13.31 5.19
C GLU A 36 19.52 14.79 4.93
N GLY A 37 19.42 15.61 6.01
CA GLY A 37 19.13 17.05 5.94
C GLY A 37 17.66 17.40 5.74
N GLN A 38 16.75 16.44 5.94
CA GLN A 38 15.31 16.67 5.93
C GLN A 38 14.83 17.13 7.31
N HIS A 39 13.69 17.81 7.36
CA HIS A 39 13.06 18.25 8.60
C HIS A 39 11.56 17.92 8.56
N PRO A 40 11.18 16.64 8.82
CA PRO A 40 9.78 16.27 8.86
C PRO A 40 9.02 17.11 9.89
N ARG A 41 7.81 17.56 9.51
CA ARG A 41 6.98 18.43 10.35
C ARG A 41 6.28 17.70 11.47
N ASP A 42 6.12 16.40 11.34
CA ASP A 42 5.40 15.54 12.27
C ASP A 42 6.17 14.22 12.43
N TYR A 43 6.03 13.64 13.61
CA TYR A 43 6.68 12.39 14.00
C TYR A 43 5.83 11.14 13.68
N ALA A 44 4.63 11.33 13.14
CA ALA A 44 3.78 10.21 12.76
C ALA A 44 4.40 9.40 11.62
N ASP A 45 4.27 8.08 11.68
CA ASP A 45 4.79 7.13 10.68
C ASP A 45 4.41 7.52 9.25
N THR A 46 3.19 7.97 9.03
CA THR A 46 2.70 8.41 7.72
C THR A 46 3.51 9.61 7.17
N PHE A 47 3.86 10.58 8.03
CA PHE A 47 4.67 11.72 7.62
C PHE A 47 6.11 11.31 7.34
N VAL A 48 6.69 10.44 8.16
CA VAL A 48 8.03 9.92 7.95
C VAL A 48 8.12 9.14 6.64
N MET A 49 7.11 8.33 6.32
CA MET A 49 7.04 7.61 5.05
C MET A 49 6.86 8.55 3.85
N LEU A 50 5.99 9.56 3.98
CA LEU A 50 5.79 10.58 2.93
C LEU A 50 7.10 11.31 2.61
N GLU A 51 7.82 11.77 3.63
CA GLU A 51 9.08 12.49 3.44
C GLU A 51 10.20 11.58 2.96
N SER A 52 10.23 10.31 3.39
CA SER A 52 11.18 9.32 2.87
C SER A 52 10.98 9.08 1.37
N ILE A 53 9.74 8.83 0.91
CA ILE A 53 9.44 8.71 -0.53
C ILE A 53 9.76 10.02 -1.24
N GLY A 54 9.35 11.16 -0.68
CA GLY A 54 9.58 12.49 -1.24
C GLY A 54 11.06 12.82 -1.44
N HIS A 55 11.91 12.44 -0.47
CA HIS A 55 13.36 12.62 -0.57
C HIS A 55 13.94 11.84 -1.78
N TYR A 56 13.58 10.58 -1.93
CA TYR A 56 14.07 9.79 -3.07
C TYR A 56 13.43 10.21 -4.40
N LEU A 57 12.21 10.73 -4.37
CA LEU A 57 11.57 11.33 -5.55
C LEU A 57 12.35 12.59 -6.00
N ASP A 58 12.73 13.47 -5.07
CA ASP A 58 13.54 14.64 -5.40
C ASP A 58 14.90 14.26 -6.01
N ARG A 59 15.54 13.22 -5.47
CA ARG A 59 16.79 12.69 -6.00
C ARG A 59 16.65 12.08 -7.38
N GLU A 60 15.58 11.34 -7.62
CA GLU A 60 15.31 10.75 -8.94
C GLU A 60 15.03 11.83 -9.98
N VAL A 61 14.20 12.82 -9.65
CA VAL A 61 13.96 13.98 -10.52
C VAL A 61 15.24 14.72 -10.83
N GLN A 62 16.09 14.95 -9.82
CA GLN A 62 17.38 15.62 -10.01
C GLN A 62 18.32 14.80 -10.90
N TYR A 63 18.40 13.49 -10.67
CA TYR A 63 19.17 12.59 -11.51
C TYR A 63 18.75 12.66 -12.97
N GLN A 64 17.44 12.55 -13.25
CA GLN A 64 16.92 12.67 -14.61
C GLN A 64 17.23 14.05 -15.21
N TYR A 65 17.07 15.12 -14.44
CA TYR A 65 17.40 16.49 -14.87
C TYR A 65 18.87 16.63 -15.29
N ASP A 66 19.80 16.07 -14.54
CA ASP A 66 21.24 16.17 -14.78
C ASP A 66 21.70 15.38 -16.01
N HIS A 67 21.00 14.27 -16.33
CA HIS A 67 21.34 13.36 -17.42
C HIS A 67 20.57 13.63 -18.72
N LEU A 68 19.67 14.65 -18.72
CA LEU A 68 18.97 15.03 -19.96
C LEU A 68 19.85 15.90 -20.86
N GLU A 69 19.82 15.58 -22.17
CA GLU A 69 20.31 16.52 -23.19
C GLU A 69 19.38 17.73 -23.25
N LYS A 70 19.87 18.88 -22.77
CA LYS A 70 19.09 20.12 -22.65
C LYS A 70 19.18 21.01 -23.89
N SER A 71 19.97 20.62 -24.90
CA SER A 71 20.20 21.41 -26.09
C SER A 71 18.89 21.71 -26.82
N ASN A 72 18.55 22.97 -26.94
CA ASN A 72 17.35 23.48 -27.62
C ASN A 72 15.99 23.11 -27.00
N LYS A 73 15.91 22.77 -25.72
CA LYS A 73 14.65 22.43 -25.01
C LYS A 73 14.25 23.56 -24.06
N ASN A 74 12.97 23.90 -24.06
CA ASN A 74 12.42 24.81 -23.05
C ASN A 74 12.15 24.07 -21.73
N GLY A 75 11.82 24.81 -20.66
CA GLY A 75 11.60 24.25 -19.34
C GLY A 75 10.44 23.25 -19.26
N GLN A 76 9.41 23.41 -20.11
CA GLN A 76 8.26 22.50 -20.16
C GLN A 76 8.66 21.17 -20.79
N ASP A 77 9.40 21.20 -21.90
CA ASP A 77 9.91 19.98 -22.57
C ASP A 77 10.80 19.17 -21.63
N VAL A 78 11.65 19.87 -20.85
CA VAL A 78 12.50 19.22 -19.84
C VAL A 78 11.66 18.55 -18.75
N SER A 79 10.60 19.21 -18.25
CA SER A 79 9.69 18.63 -17.27
C SER A 79 9.01 17.36 -17.79
N HIS A 80 8.47 17.39 -19.01
CA HIS A 80 7.83 16.23 -19.62
C HIS A 80 8.79 15.04 -19.78
N LEU A 81 10.01 15.30 -20.21
CA LEU A 81 11.02 14.24 -20.34
C LEU A 81 11.43 13.61 -19.00
N ILE A 82 11.49 14.40 -17.94
CA ILE A 82 11.73 13.90 -16.59
C ILE A 82 10.57 13.00 -16.17
N GLU A 83 9.33 13.45 -16.33
CA GLU A 83 8.10 12.73 -15.98
C GLU A 83 8.03 11.37 -16.67
N GLU A 84 8.35 11.31 -17.96
CA GLU A 84 8.39 10.06 -18.71
C GLU A 84 9.45 9.07 -18.18
N LYS A 85 10.61 9.59 -17.78
CA LYS A 85 11.78 8.78 -17.36
C LYS A 85 11.79 8.42 -15.89
N LEU A 86 10.87 8.93 -15.05
CA LEU A 86 10.83 8.58 -13.62
C LEU A 86 10.76 7.08 -13.40
N ASP A 87 11.74 6.54 -12.70
CA ASP A 87 11.79 5.14 -12.30
C ASP A 87 11.18 4.97 -10.90
N ILE A 88 9.84 4.80 -10.88
CA ILE A 88 9.08 4.64 -9.63
C ILE A 88 9.48 3.36 -8.87
N PRO A 89 9.62 2.19 -9.52
CA PRO A 89 10.14 1.00 -8.86
C PRO A 89 11.47 1.23 -8.15
N PHE A 90 12.41 1.88 -8.80
CA PHE A 90 13.73 2.16 -8.23
C PHE A 90 13.66 3.12 -7.04
N LEU A 91 12.89 4.21 -7.14
CA LEU A 91 12.74 5.14 -6.03
C LEU A 91 12.06 4.49 -4.82
N LEU A 92 11.01 3.68 -5.03
CA LEU A 92 10.32 2.96 -3.96
C LEU A 92 11.26 1.96 -3.27
N LYS A 93 12.07 1.23 -4.05
CA LYS A 93 13.07 0.30 -3.52
C LYS A 93 14.08 1.00 -2.60
N ARG A 94 14.49 2.22 -2.96
CA ARG A 94 15.41 3.00 -2.13
C ARG A 94 14.75 3.54 -0.88
N ALA A 95 13.55 4.11 -1.01
CA ALA A 95 12.80 4.67 0.10
C ALA A 95 12.46 3.61 1.16
N SER A 96 12.02 2.42 0.72
CA SER A 96 11.56 1.36 1.61
C SER A 96 12.65 0.41 2.13
N LYS A 97 13.93 0.66 1.79
CA LYS A 97 15.04 -0.25 2.11
C LYS A 97 15.14 -0.61 3.60
N ASN A 98 14.92 0.38 4.46
CA ASN A 98 15.07 0.25 5.91
C ASN A 98 13.72 0.26 6.65
N TRP A 99 12.61 0.14 5.92
CA TRP A 99 11.30 0.12 6.55
C TRP A 99 11.04 -1.22 7.23
N ASP A 100 10.61 -1.16 8.48
CA ASP A 100 10.16 -2.31 9.22
C ASP A 100 8.75 -2.07 9.79
N GLY A 101 7.84 -3.01 9.54
CA GLY A 101 6.44 -2.89 9.94
C GLY A 101 5.47 -3.46 8.92
N GLY A 102 4.18 -3.27 9.20
CA GLY A 102 3.09 -3.65 8.32
C GLY A 102 2.52 -2.45 7.60
N TYR A 103 2.49 -2.48 6.27
CA TYR A 103 1.93 -1.38 5.48
C TYR A 103 1.34 -1.83 4.15
N ALA A 104 0.27 -1.15 3.77
CA ALA A 104 -0.24 -1.11 2.41
C ALA A 104 -0.51 0.35 2.07
N LEU A 105 0.15 0.87 1.06
CA LEU A 105 0.09 2.28 0.70
C LEU A 105 -0.20 2.48 -0.78
N CYS A 106 -0.79 3.62 -1.09
CA CYS A 106 -0.89 4.12 -2.45
C CYS A 106 -0.43 5.58 -2.51
N GLY A 107 0.15 5.96 -3.62
CA GLY A 107 0.63 7.31 -3.86
C GLY A 107 0.36 7.77 -5.28
N ILE A 108 0.22 9.08 -5.44
CA ILE A 108 0.11 9.74 -6.74
C ILE A 108 1.15 10.85 -6.78
N ILE A 109 2.00 10.82 -7.80
CA ILE A 109 2.95 11.89 -8.11
C ILE A 109 2.21 12.97 -8.91
N GLY A 110 2.54 14.23 -8.70
CA GLY A 110 1.83 15.35 -9.33
C GLY A 110 1.87 15.36 -10.87
N CYS A 111 2.74 14.59 -11.50
CA CYS A 111 2.73 14.37 -12.96
C CYS A 111 1.66 13.38 -13.42
N GLY A 112 0.98 12.68 -12.50
CA GLY A 112 -0.09 11.73 -12.81
C GLY A 112 0.33 10.26 -12.73
N ASP A 113 1.59 9.96 -12.44
CA ASP A 113 2.03 8.59 -12.15
C ASP A 113 1.50 8.14 -10.78
N ALA A 114 1.02 6.91 -10.67
CA ALA A 114 0.49 6.35 -9.45
C ALA A 114 1.17 5.02 -9.08
N PHE A 115 1.14 4.69 -7.81
CA PHE A 115 1.68 3.43 -7.33
C PHE A 115 0.94 2.92 -6.09
N ALA A 116 1.02 1.62 -5.87
CA ALA A 116 0.73 0.98 -4.59
C ALA A 116 1.90 0.10 -4.20
N LEU A 117 2.17 -0.05 -2.90
CA LEU A 117 3.22 -0.91 -2.36
C LEU A 117 2.70 -1.64 -1.13
N ARG A 118 2.99 -2.94 -1.06
CA ARG A 118 2.66 -3.78 0.10
C ARG A 118 3.93 -4.18 0.85
N ASP A 119 3.82 -4.30 2.18
CA ASP A 119 4.92 -4.72 3.05
C ASP A 119 5.44 -6.13 2.69
N PRO A 120 6.74 -6.40 2.94
CA PRO A 120 7.37 -7.67 2.55
C PRO A 120 6.97 -8.87 3.42
N TRP A 121 6.32 -8.63 4.58
CA TRP A 121 5.80 -9.67 5.47
C TRP A 121 4.38 -10.12 5.10
N GLY A 122 3.67 -9.32 4.26
CA GLY A 122 2.28 -9.53 3.92
C GLY A 122 1.33 -9.32 5.10
N ILE A 123 1.69 -8.43 6.04
CA ILE A 123 0.87 -8.12 7.22
C ILE A 123 -0.43 -7.45 6.79
N ARG A 124 -0.34 -6.41 5.96
CA ARG A 124 -1.50 -5.70 5.43
C ARG A 124 -1.96 -6.30 4.11
N THR A 125 -3.23 -6.11 3.80
CA THR A 125 -3.83 -6.56 2.55
C THR A 125 -3.86 -5.44 1.52
N ALA A 126 -3.64 -5.80 0.26
CA ALA A 126 -3.86 -4.94 -0.90
C ALA A 126 -4.28 -5.79 -2.08
N PHE A 127 -5.32 -5.37 -2.77
CA PHE A 127 -5.87 -6.03 -3.94
C PHE A 127 -5.88 -5.07 -5.10
N TYR A 128 -5.74 -5.60 -6.34
CA TYR A 128 -5.77 -4.80 -7.54
C TYR A 128 -6.56 -5.48 -8.66
N TYR A 129 -7.04 -4.66 -9.55
CA TYR A 129 -7.61 -5.04 -10.84
C TYR A 129 -7.22 -3.99 -11.87
N TYR A 130 -7.03 -4.39 -13.09
CA TYR A 130 -6.88 -3.46 -14.21
C TYR A 130 -7.39 -4.09 -15.51
N ASP A 131 -7.84 -3.24 -16.41
CA ASP A 131 -8.19 -3.55 -17.78
C ASP A 131 -7.74 -2.41 -18.71
N ASP A 132 -8.31 -2.32 -19.90
CA ASP A 132 -7.96 -1.28 -20.90
C ASP A 132 -8.46 0.12 -20.51
N GLU A 133 -9.40 0.23 -19.55
CA GLU A 133 -10.04 1.50 -19.18
C GLU A 133 -9.64 1.96 -17.77
N VAL A 134 -9.46 1.04 -16.83
CA VAL A 134 -9.24 1.38 -15.42
C VAL A 134 -8.10 0.58 -14.80
N ALA A 135 -7.45 1.19 -13.80
CA ALA A 135 -6.58 0.52 -12.84
C ALA A 135 -7.05 0.90 -11.43
N VAL A 136 -7.29 -0.09 -10.58
CA VAL A 136 -7.80 0.12 -9.22
C VAL A 136 -7.02 -0.69 -8.21
N VAL A 137 -6.77 -0.09 -7.04
CA VAL A 137 -6.20 -0.75 -5.86
C VAL A 137 -7.08 -0.45 -4.66
N ALA A 138 -7.32 -1.46 -3.84
CA ALA A 138 -8.02 -1.32 -2.56
C ALA A 138 -7.44 -2.27 -1.50
N SER A 139 -7.68 -1.97 -0.24
CA SER A 139 -7.31 -2.85 0.88
C SER A 139 -8.17 -4.11 0.95
N GLU A 140 -9.34 -4.11 0.31
CA GLU A 140 -10.30 -5.20 0.36
C GLU A 140 -10.82 -5.59 -1.02
N ARG A 141 -10.78 -6.89 -1.35
CA ARG A 141 -11.27 -7.47 -2.61
C ARG A 141 -12.75 -7.15 -2.90
N PRO A 142 -13.70 -7.31 -1.93
CA PRO A 142 -15.11 -7.08 -2.20
C PRO A 142 -15.44 -5.65 -2.66
N VAL A 143 -14.64 -4.67 -2.28
CA VAL A 143 -14.82 -3.28 -2.72
C VAL A 143 -14.66 -3.18 -4.24
N ILE A 144 -13.58 -3.78 -4.77
CA ILE A 144 -13.30 -3.81 -6.21
C ILE A 144 -14.37 -4.65 -6.94
N GLN A 145 -14.68 -5.83 -6.41
CA GLN A 145 -15.70 -6.72 -7.00
C GLN A 145 -17.05 -6.02 -7.13
N THR A 146 -17.49 -5.32 -6.08
CA THR A 146 -18.79 -4.65 -6.09
C THR A 146 -18.80 -3.43 -7.02
N ALA A 147 -17.74 -2.63 -7.00
CA ALA A 147 -17.68 -1.41 -7.80
C ALA A 147 -17.62 -1.69 -9.31
N PHE A 148 -16.95 -2.76 -9.70
CA PHE A 148 -16.74 -3.12 -11.11
C PHE A 148 -17.49 -4.36 -11.56
N ASN A 149 -18.37 -4.93 -10.71
CA ASN A 149 -19.14 -6.15 -10.99
C ASN A 149 -18.27 -7.34 -11.42
N LEU A 150 -17.18 -7.59 -10.69
CA LEU A 150 -16.17 -8.59 -11.00
C LEU A 150 -16.35 -9.87 -10.20
N LYS A 151 -15.86 -10.98 -10.75
CA LYS A 151 -15.74 -12.25 -10.02
C LYS A 151 -14.53 -12.22 -9.10
N LYS A 152 -14.49 -13.19 -8.16
CA LYS A 152 -13.36 -13.32 -7.21
C LYS A 152 -12.02 -13.43 -7.93
N ASP A 153 -11.95 -14.23 -8.97
CA ASP A 153 -10.70 -14.58 -9.67
C ASP A 153 -10.18 -13.46 -10.59
N ASP A 154 -11.02 -12.45 -10.87
CA ASP A 154 -10.64 -11.28 -11.65
C ASP A 154 -9.83 -10.27 -10.80
N VAL A 155 -9.97 -10.33 -9.47
CA VAL A 155 -9.31 -9.41 -8.54
C VAL A 155 -8.13 -10.11 -7.87
N HIS A 156 -6.94 -9.57 -8.11
CA HIS A 156 -5.69 -10.16 -7.66
C HIS A 156 -5.19 -9.54 -6.35
N GLU A 157 -4.51 -10.33 -5.54
CA GLU A 157 -3.83 -9.84 -4.34
C GLU A 157 -2.40 -9.43 -4.68
N LEU A 158 -2.02 -8.21 -4.29
CA LEU A 158 -0.66 -7.72 -4.43
C LEU A 158 0.26 -8.56 -3.55
N GLN A 159 1.34 -9.09 -4.12
CA GLN A 159 2.24 -9.96 -3.38
C GLN A 159 3.03 -9.19 -2.32
N PRO A 160 3.47 -9.83 -1.23
CA PRO A 160 4.34 -9.21 -0.24
C PRO A 160 5.61 -8.62 -0.86
N GLY A 161 5.87 -7.34 -0.59
CA GLY A 161 7.01 -6.60 -1.15
C GLY A 161 6.86 -6.18 -2.61
N GLU A 162 5.69 -6.39 -3.21
CA GLU A 162 5.40 -6.02 -4.59
C GLU A 162 4.80 -4.61 -4.67
N ALA A 163 5.15 -3.89 -5.73
CA ALA A 163 4.54 -2.63 -6.11
C ALA A 163 3.76 -2.75 -7.41
N PHE A 164 2.56 -2.19 -7.42
CA PHE A 164 1.74 -1.95 -8.59
C PHE A 164 1.95 -0.50 -9.04
N VAL A 165 2.43 -0.29 -10.26
CA VAL A 165 2.77 1.04 -10.78
C VAL A 165 1.97 1.33 -12.04
N VAL A 166 1.34 2.49 -12.08
CA VAL A 166 0.59 3.00 -13.23
C VAL A 166 1.21 4.31 -13.67
N LYS A 167 1.78 4.34 -14.86
CA LYS A 167 2.30 5.56 -15.46
C LYS A 167 1.17 6.38 -16.06
N ARG A 168 1.33 7.71 -16.11
CA ARG A 168 0.36 8.64 -16.73
C ARG A 168 -0.06 8.22 -18.16
N ASN A 169 0.82 7.57 -18.91
CA ASN A 169 0.54 7.09 -20.27
C ASN A 169 -0.26 5.77 -20.30
N GLY A 170 -0.76 5.29 -19.16
CA GLY A 170 -1.51 4.04 -19.03
C GLY A 170 -0.66 2.78 -18.91
N LYS A 171 0.68 2.87 -18.99
CA LYS A 171 1.54 1.71 -18.80
C LYS A 171 1.46 1.22 -17.35
N ILE A 172 1.08 -0.05 -17.20
CA ILE A 172 0.99 -0.74 -15.90
C ILE A 172 2.15 -1.72 -15.74
N SER A 173 2.67 -1.82 -14.53
CA SER A 173 3.69 -2.81 -14.18
C SER A 173 3.56 -3.28 -12.74
N LEU A 174 3.85 -4.57 -12.53
CA LEU A 174 4.03 -5.20 -11.23
C LEU A 174 5.52 -5.43 -11.01
N ASN A 175 6.03 -5.00 -9.88
CA ASN A 175 7.46 -4.99 -9.61
C ASN A 175 7.74 -5.52 -8.20
N GLN A 176 8.53 -6.59 -8.08
CA GLN A 176 9.01 -7.05 -6.79
C GLN A 176 10.09 -6.07 -6.28
N ILE A 177 9.70 -5.16 -5.41
CA ILE A 177 10.54 -4.08 -4.88
C ILE A 177 11.40 -4.57 -3.73
N LEU A 178 10.76 -5.26 -2.77
CA LEU A 178 11.39 -5.82 -1.58
C LEU A 178 11.35 -7.34 -1.64
N ASN A 179 12.40 -7.97 -1.13
CA ASN A 179 12.41 -9.43 -1.03
C ASN A 179 11.29 -9.89 -0.09
N LYS A 180 10.44 -10.76 -0.60
CA LYS A 180 9.44 -11.45 0.19
C LYS A 180 10.12 -12.18 1.35
N LYS A 181 9.59 -12.03 2.56
CA LYS A 181 10.10 -12.77 3.72
C LYS A 181 9.75 -14.25 3.62
N GLU A 182 10.59 -15.11 4.16
CA GLU A 182 10.38 -16.57 4.15
C GLU A 182 9.05 -16.95 4.81
N LYS A 183 8.71 -16.31 5.92
CA LYS A 183 7.45 -16.49 6.61
C LYS A 183 6.52 -15.31 6.37
N ILE A 184 5.42 -15.56 5.67
CA ILE A 184 4.32 -14.61 5.53
C ILE A 184 3.51 -14.60 6.83
N THR A 185 3.25 -13.39 7.36
CA THR A 185 2.55 -13.19 8.64
C THR A 185 1.36 -12.26 8.48
N PRO A 186 0.25 -12.72 7.86
CA PRO A 186 -0.95 -11.90 7.72
C PRO A 186 -1.48 -11.48 9.08
N CYS A 187 -1.94 -10.26 9.19
CA CYS A 187 -2.55 -9.75 10.41
C CYS A 187 -3.85 -10.50 10.70
N SER A 188 -3.94 -11.17 11.85
CA SER A 188 -5.17 -11.87 12.25
C SER A 188 -6.34 -10.91 12.48
N PHE A 189 -6.09 -9.68 12.93
CA PHE A 189 -7.12 -8.66 13.07
C PHE A 189 -7.72 -8.24 11.72
N GLU A 190 -6.91 -8.16 10.66
CA GLU A 190 -7.43 -7.93 9.31
C GLU A 190 -8.44 -9.01 8.92
N ARG A 191 -8.15 -10.27 9.19
CA ARG A 191 -8.99 -11.38 8.79
C ARG A 191 -10.21 -11.60 9.68
N ILE A 192 -10.06 -11.42 10.99
CA ILE A 192 -11.13 -11.68 11.97
C ILE A 192 -12.06 -10.47 12.10
N TYR A 193 -11.53 -9.25 12.07
CA TYR A 193 -12.27 -8.05 12.44
C TYR A 193 -12.44 -7.04 11.29
N PHE A 194 -11.34 -6.60 10.66
CA PHE A 194 -11.40 -5.50 9.70
C PHE A 194 -11.94 -5.91 8.32
N SER A 195 -11.55 -7.08 7.80
CA SER A 195 -11.99 -7.53 6.49
C SER A 195 -13.49 -7.78 6.42
N ARG A 196 -14.08 -7.53 5.26
CA ARG A 196 -15.51 -7.72 5.05
C ARG A 196 -15.88 -9.20 5.00
N GLY A 197 -16.92 -9.57 5.74
CA GLY A 197 -17.46 -10.94 5.74
C GLY A 197 -18.11 -11.36 4.40
N SER A 198 -18.29 -10.44 3.45
CA SER A 198 -18.69 -10.72 2.08
C SER A 198 -17.55 -11.23 1.19
N ASP A 199 -16.30 -11.14 1.62
CA ASP A 199 -15.19 -11.82 0.95
C ASP A 199 -15.32 -13.33 1.16
N TYR A 200 -15.24 -14.10 0.07
CA TYR A 200 -15.44 -15.55 0.10
C TYR A 200 -14.44 -16.26 1.02
N ASP A 201 -13.17 -15.87 1.00
CA ASP A 201 -12.14 -16.51 1.80
C ASP A 201 -12.30 -16.15 3.28
N ILE A 202 -12.57 -14.88 3.57
CA ILE A 202 -12.84 -14.38 4.93
C ILE A 202 -14.09 -15.04 5.53
N TYR A 203 -15.16 -15.17 4.74
CA TYR A 203 -16.36 -15.87 5.17
C TYR A 203 -16.06 -17.31 5.58
N ARG A 204 -15.33 -18.06 4.75
CA ARG A 204 -14.97 -19.46 5.05
C ARG A 204 -14.08 -19.59 6.28
N GLU A 205 -13.10 -18.70 6.43
CA GLU A 205 -12.23 -18.68 7.60
C GLU A 205 -13.01 -18.41 8.88
N ARG A 206 -13.86 -17.38 8.88
CA ARG A 206 -14.69 -17.05 10.05
C ARG A 206 -15.69 -18.16 10.38
N LYS A 207 -16.27 -18.80 9.37
CA LYS A 207 -17.10 -19.98 9.57
C LYS A 207 -16.32 -21.12 10.21
N LYS A 208 -15.08 -21.36 9.75
CA LYS A 208 -14.22 -22.39 10.32
C LYS A 208 -13.82 -22.09 11.75
N LEU A 209 -13.54 -20.82 12.08
CA LEU A 209 -13.30 -20.40 13.47
C LEU A 209 -14.52 -20.67 14.36
N GLY A 210 -15.72 -20.37 13.88
CA GLY A 210 -16.96 -20.70 14.60
C GLY A 210 -17.12 -22.21 14.83
N GLU A 211 -16.85 -23.03 13.82
CA GLU A 211 -16.87 -24.50 13.97
C GLU A 211 -15.88 -25.00 15.03
N LEU A 212 -14.70 -24.41 15.12
CA LEU A 212 -13.68 -24.76 16.11
C LEU A 212 -14.05 -24.35 17.53
N LEU A 213 -14.91 -23.34 17.69
CA LEU A 213 -15.41 -22.91 19.01
C LEU A 213 -16.54 -23.82 19.55
N VAL A 214 -17.18 -24.62 18.71
CA VAL A 214 -18.34 -25.45 19.14
C VAL A 214 -18.05 -26.34 20.33
N PRO A 215 -16.93 -27.11 20.40
CA PRO A 215 -16.65 -27.94 21.57
C PRO A 215 -16.54 -27.13 22.88
N GLU A 216 -15.84 -26.00 22.85
CA GLU A 216 -15.68 -25.11 24.00
C GLU A 216 -17.02 -24.52 24.47
N ILE A 217 -17.89 -24.20 23.52
CA ILE A 217 -19.24 -23.67 23.82
C ILE A 217 -20.09 -24.77 24.45
N ILE A 218 -20.08 -26.00 23.93
CA ILE A 218 -20.83 -27.12 24.46
C ILE A 218 -20.40 -27.41 25.90
N GLU A 219 -19.11 -27.45 26.14
CA GLU A 219 -18.56 -27.62 27.48
C GLU A 219 -18.99 -26.49 28.45
N ALA A 220 -18.96 -25.24 27.97
CA ALA A 220 -19.29 -24.07 28.78
C ALA A 220 -20.77 -24.01 29.19
N ILE A 221 -21.67 -24.59 28.39
CA ILE A 221 -23.12 -24.64 28.68
C ILE A 221 -23.56 -25.97 29.32
N ASP A 222 -22.65 -26.89 29.55
CA ASP A 222 -22.91 -28.25 30.10
C ASP A 222 -24.00 -28.98 29.29
N ASP A 223 -23.95 -28.90 27.95
CA ASP A 223 -24.94 -29.40 26.98
C ASP A 223 -26.38 -28.88 27.18
N ASP A 224 -26.61 -27.83 28.00
CA ASP A 224 -27.92 -27.25 28.25
C ASP A 224 -28.34 -26.28 27.16
N PHE A 225 -28.73 -26.81 26.03
CA PHE A 225 -29.25 -26.02 24.90
C PHE A 225 -30.63 -25.43 25.15
N ASP A 226 -31.44 -26.06 26.01
CA ASP A 226 -32.81 -25.64 26.26
C ASP A 226 -32.90 -24.33 27.05
N ASN A 227 -31.96 -24.08 27.94
CA ASN A 227 -31.88 -22.87 28.75
C ASN A 227 -30.80 -21.87 28.27
N THR A 228 -30.15 -22.14 27.14
CA THR A 228 -29.08 -21.28 26.60
C THR A 228 -29.59 -20.42 25.45
N VAL A 229 -29.28 -19.12 25.49
CA VAL A 229 -29.54 -18.19 24.39
C VAL A 229 -28.24 -17.80 23.71
N PHE A 230 -28.16 -18.07 22.41
CA PHE A 230 -27.03 -17.66 21.59
C PHE A 230 -27.28 -16.30 20.96
N SER A 231 -26.33 -15.39 21.07
CA SER A 231 -26.37 -14.09 20.42
C SER A 231 -24.99 -13.75 19.87
N PHE A 232 -24.96 -12.99 18.77
CA PHE A 232 -23.72 -12.47 18.22
C PHE A 232 -23.48 -11.05 18.74
N ILE A 233 -22.21 -10.68 18.78
CA ILE A 233 -21.82 -9.28 18.99
C ILE A 233 -21.71 -8.64 17.61
N PRO A 234 -22.53 -7.60 17.31
CA PRO A 234 -22.56 -6.96 16.00
C PRO A 234 -21.29 -6.17 15.67
#